data_7b6e8c305099e2aa51ffc02a2fd9f8e4
#
_entry.id   7b6e8c305099e2aa51ffc02a2fd9f8e4
#
_cell.length_a   1.000
_cell.length_b   1.000
_cell.length_c   1.000
_cell.angle_alpha   90.00
_cell.angle_beta   90.00
_cell.angle_gamma   90.00
#
_symmetry.space_group_name_H-M   'P 1'
#
loop_
_entity.id
_entity.type
_entity.pdbx_description
1 polymer ?
#
loop_
_entity_poly.entity_id
_entity_poly.type
_entity_poly.pdbx_seq_one_letter_code
_entity_poly.pdbx_strand_id
1 'polypeptide(L)'
;MLVPMTDNSDITAPLSLHTGQVLPDWIDYNGHMNLAYYMLAFDHATDAFFDFVGLGVNYLKAKNASTFTLEAHITYDRELMVDAPMRIDTQLLAHDTKRLHYMHFMYHAEEGYLASTNELISLHVDMTERRSAPMAPAILERLDQVAVAHDGMAKPEQAGRVISIVR
;
A
#
# COMPACT_ATOMS: atom_id res chain seq x y z
N MET A 1 -20.09 6.69 15.86
CA MET A 1 -19.28 7.89 16.19
C MET A 1 -18.26 8.00 15.07
N LEU A 2 -18.40 8.99 14.17
CA LEU A 2 -17.45 9.21 13.09
C LEU A 2 -16.13 9.66 13.72
N VAL A 3 -15.05 8.98 13.38
CA VAL A 3 -13.68 9.41 13.70
C VAL A 3 -13.54 10.81 13.10
N PRO A 4 -13.09 11.84 13.85
CA PRO A 4 -12.86 13.15 13.27
C PRO A 4 -11.82 13.01 12.17
N MET A 5 -12.14 13.53 10.97
CA MET A 5 -11.23 13.60 9.85
C MET A 5 -10.01 14.42 10.30
N THR A 6 -8.84 13.80 10.23
CA THR A 6 -7.57 14.43 10.57
C THR A 6 -7.33 15.62 9.64
N ASP A 7 -6.76 16.67 10.19
CA ASP A 7 -6.32 17.88 9.48
C ASP A 7 -5.40 17.49 8.30
N ASN A 8 -5.50 18.19 7.15
CA ASN A 8 -4.67 17.96 5.97
C ASN A 8 -3.16 18.06 6.21
N SER A 9 -2.74 18.59 7.36
CA SER A 9 -1.33 18.68 7.79
C SER A 9 -0.63 17.32 7.92
N ASP A 10 -1.39 16.20 7.98
CA ASP A 10 -0.85 14.87 8.20
C ASP A 10 -0.61 14.09 6.88
N ILE A 11 -0.97 14.66 5.72
CA ILE A 11 -0.77 14.00 4.44
C ILE A 11 0.61 14.35 3.89
N THR A 12 1.54 13.41 3.98
CA THR A 12 2.88 13.51 3.38
C THR A 12 2.89 12.94 1.96
N ALA A 13 3.89 13.32 1.17
CA ALA A 13 4.09 12.84 -0.20
C ALA A 13 5.51 12.29 -0.38
N PRO A 14 5.70 10.94 -0.39
CA PRO A 14 4.70 9.88 -0.17
C PRO A 14 4.23 9.77 1.30
N LEU A 15 3.19 8.95 1.53
CA LEU A 15 2.78 8.58 2.88
C LEU A 15 3.77 7.56 3.46
N SER A 16 4.29 7.80 4.67
CA SER A 16 5.16 6.86 5.39
C SER A 16 4.42 6.30 6.61
N LEU A 17 3.61 5.27 6.39
CA LEU A 17 2.65 4.77 7.38
C LEU A 17 3.06 3.45 8.04
N HIS A 18 4.05 2.73 7.49
CA HIS A 18 4.44 1.42 8.00
C HIS A 18 5.94 1.28 8.16
N THR A 19 6.35 0.78 9.32
CA THR A 19 7.73 0.36 9.61
C THR A 19 7.72 -1.03 10.20
N GLY A 20 8.81 -1.77 10.03
CA GLY A 20 8.94 -3.12 10.54
C GLY A 20 10.40 -3.56 10.60
N GLN A 21 10.59 -4.83 10.84
CA GLN A 21 11.89 -5.49 10.89
C GLN A 21 11.79 -6.88 10.28
N VAL A 22 12.83 -7.29 9.54
CA VAL A 22 12.91 -8.65 8.99
C VAL A 22 13.11 -9.65 10.12
N LEU A 23 12.15 -10.57 10.29
CA LEU A 23 12.19 -11.57 11.34
C LEU A 23 13.10 -12.76 10.96
N PRO A 24 13.74 -13.46 11.92
CA PRO A 24 14.55 -14.66 11.64
C PRO A 24 13.78 -15.74 10.86
N ASP A 25 12.50 -15.94 11.16
CA ASP A 25 11.63 -16.93 10.48
C ASP A 25 11.29 -16.54 9.03
N TRP A 26 11.66 -15.34 8.60
CA TRP A 26 11.45 -14.85 7.23
C TRP A 26 12.63 -15.13 6.31
N ILE A 27 13.75 -15.62 6.86
CA ILE A 27 14.97 -15.91 6.10
C ILE A 27 14.89 -17.29 5.45
N ASP A 28 15.18 -17.34 4.16
CA ASP A 28 15.22 -18.60 3.43
C ASP A 28 16.65 -19.19 3.33
N TYR A 29 16.78 -20.29 2.60
CA TYR A 29 18.06 -20.97 2.42
C TYR A 29 19.13 -20.14 1.69
N ASN A 30 18.77 -19.02 1.06
CA ASN A 30 19.72 -18.10 0.43
C ASN A 30 20.33 -17.12 1.44
N GLY A 31 19.82 -17.11 2.68
CA GLY A 31 20.35 -16.27 3.76
C GLY A 31 19.79 -14.85 3.79
N HIS A 32 18.75 -14.55 3.01
CA HIS A 32 18.05 -13.28 3.03
C HIS A 32 16.53 -13.47 3.09
N MET A 33 15.79 -12.37 3.24
CA MET A 33 14.32 -12.39 3.35
C MET A 33 13.69 -13.09 2.13
N ASN A 34 12.89 -14.12 2.40
CA ASN A 34 12.16 -14.85 1.38
C ASN A 34 11.11 -13.96 0.71
N LEU A 35 10.94 -14.14 -0.59
CA LEU A 35 10.04 -13.32 -1.43
C LEU A 35 8.60 -13.20 -0.91
N ALA A 36 8.08 -14.24 -0.25
CA ALA A 36 6.71 -14.25 0.26
C ALA A 36 6.50 -13.24 1.41
N TYR A 37 7.53 -12.99 2.20
CA TYR A 37 7.45 -12.06 3.33
C TYR A 37 7.52 -10.60 2.92
N TYR A 38 8.09 -10.26 1.75
CA TYR A 38 7.92 -8.95 1.15
C TYR A 38 6.45 -8.65 0.89
N MET A 39 5.71 -9.64 0.32
CA MET A 39 4.27 -9.49 0.10
C MET A 39 3.53 -9.32 1.43
N LEU A 40 3.86 -10.09 2.47
CA LEU A 40 3.25 -9.95 3.79
C LEU A 40 3.50 -8.56 4.39
N ALA A 41 4.72 -8.05 4.30
CA ALA A 41 5.05 -6.70 4.78
C ALA A 41 4.30 -5.61 4.00
N PHE A 42 4.13 -5.77 2.69
CA PHE A 42 3.32 -4.88 1.86
C PHE A 42 1.81 -4.97 2.19
N ASP A 43 1.32 -6.14 2.56
CA ASP A 43 -0.06 -6.31 3.03
C ASP A 43 -0.32 -5.52 4.31
N HIS A 44 0.61 -5.58 5.27
CA HIS A 44 0.55 -4.72 6.48
C HIS A 44 0.61 -3.22 6.15
N ALA A 45 1.38 -2.82 5.15
CA ALA A 45 1.41 -1.44 4.68
C ALA A 45 0.10 -1.03 3.99
N THR A 46 -0.54 -1.97 3.27
CA THR A 46 -1.88 -1.78 2.69
C THR A 46 -2.91 -1.57 3.78
N ASP A 47 -2.89 -2.37 4.85
CA ASP A 47 -3.77 -2.19 6.01
C ASP A 47 -3.59 -0.80 6.64
N ALA A 48 -2.34 -0.36 6.84
CA ALA A 48 -2.04 0.97 7.37
C ALA A 48 -2.56 2.09 6.44
N PHE A 49 -2.42 1.94 5.13
CA PHE A 49 -2.96 2.86 4.15
C PHE A 49 -4.49 2.89 4.15
N PHE A 50 -5.14 1.73 4.22
CA PHE A 50 -6.59 1.65 4.29
C PHE A 50 -7.15 2.24 5.59
N ASP A 51 -6.51 2.00 6.73
CA ASP A 51 -6.85 2.66 7.99
C ASP A 51 -6.72 4.18 7.88
N PHE A 52 -5.65 4.69 7.26
CA PHE A 52 -5.39 6.11 7.07
C PHE A 52 -6.47 6.80 6.21
N VAL A 53 -6.95 6.15 5.15
CA VAL A 53 -8.01 6.70 4.29
C VAL A 53 -9.42 6.34 4.77
N GLY A 54 -9.55 5.58 5.87
CA GLY A 54 -10.83 5.21 6.47
C GLY A 54 -11.51 3.97 5.88
N LEU A 55 -10.78 3.13 5.13
CA LEU A 55 -11.23 1.86 4.54
C LEU A 55 -10.88 0.61 5.37
N GLY A 56 -10.28 0.79 6.54
CA GLY A 56 -9.77 -0.30 7.38
C GLY A 56 -10.86 -1.11 8.09
N VAL A 57 -10.46 -1.90 9.07
CA VAL A 57 -11.32 -2.88 9.75
C VAL A 57 -12.56 -2.25 10.43
N ASN A 58 -12.44 -1.00 10.88
CA ASN A 58 -13.58 -0.28 11.48
C ASN A 58 -14.64 0.07 10.43
N TYR A 59 -14.23 0.38 9.20
CA TYR A 59 -15.14 0.58 8.08
C TYR A 59 -15.87 -0.71 7.72
N LEU A 60 -15.15 -1.83 7.63
CA LEU A 60 -15.75 -3.15 7.40
C LEU A 60 -16.84 -3.45 8.43
N LYS A 61 -16.53 -3.26 9.74
CA LYS A 61 -17.50 -3.51 10.82
C LYS A 61 -18.72 -2.58 10.77
N ALA A 62 -18.52 -1.31 10.37
CA ALA A 62 -19.59 -0.31 10.37
C ALA A 62 -20.47 -0.35 9.12
N LYS A 63 -19.92 -0.72 7.97
CA LYS A 63 -20.58 -0.64 6.66
C LYS A 63 -20.81 -1.98 5.99
N ASN A 64 -20.25 -3.07 6.52
CA ASN A 64 -20.22 -4.38 5.87
C ASN A 64 -19.73 -4.28 4.43
N ALA A 65 -18.65 -3.50 4.24
CA ALA A 65 -17.99 -3.28 2.98
C ALA A 65 -16.47 -3.37 3.19
N SER A 66 -15.74 -3.81 2.19
CA SER A 66 -14.30 -4.05 2.26
C SER A 66 -13.62 -3.69 0.94
N THR A 67 -12.31 -3.78 0.90
CA THR A 67 -11.51 -3.55 -0.30
C THR A 67 -10.70 -4.81 -0.60
N PHE A 68 -10.83 -5.33 -1.82
CA PHE A 68 -10.15 -6.54 -2.28
C PHE A 68 -9.07 -6.18 -3.28
N THR A 69 -7.87 -6.67 -3.07
CA THR A 69 -6.80 -6.58 -4.06
C THR A 69 -7.13 -7.46 -5.26
N LEU A 70 -7.11 -6.87 -6.46
CA LEU A 70 -7.37 -7.58 -7.72
C LEU A 70 -6.09 -8.01 -8.41
N GLU A 71 -5.06 -7.18 -8.33
CA GLU A 71 -3.78 -7.41 -9.00
C GLU A 71 -2.67 -6.77 -8.16
N ALA A 72 -1.51 -7.43 -8.12
CA ALA A 72 -0.30 -6.93 -7.49
C ALA A 72 0.90 -7.27 -8.37
N HIS A 73 1.78 -6.30 -8.58
CA HIS A 73 3.03 -6.48 -9.30
C HIS A 73 4.20 -6.07 -8.41
N ILE A 74 4.97 -7.05 -8.00
CA ILE A 74 6.12 -6.88 -7.09
C ILE A 74 7.43 -6.88 -7.88
N THR A 75 8.36 -6.00 -7.51
CA THR A 75 9.75 -6.04 -7.96
C THR A 75 10.68 -6.21 -6.77
N TYR A 76 11.77 -6.94 -6.95
CA TYR A 76 12.80 -7.17 -5.94
C TYR A 76 14.10 -6.56 -6.45
N ASP A 77 14.51 -5.45 -5.84
CA ASP A 77 15.63 -4.64 -6.33
C ASP A 77 16.91 -4.92 -5.53
N ARG A 78 16.77 -5.07 -4.21
CA ARG A 78 17.87 -5.38 -3.31
C ARG A 78 17.39 -6.17 -2.10
N GLU A 79 18.17 -7.19 -1.70
CA GLU A 79 17.85 -8.07 -0.58
C GLU A 79 17.84 -7.36 0.77
N LEU A 80 17.01 -7.87 1.68
CA LEU A 80 17.00 -7.52 3.10
C LEU A 80 17.46 -8.73 3.92
N MET A 81 18.39 -8.48 4.84
CA MET A 81 18.95 -9.48 5.74
C MET A 81 18.11 -9.60 7.02
N VAL A 82 18.39 -10.64 7.82
CA VAL A 82 17.78 -10.77 9.15
C VAL A 82 18.02 -9.49 9.99
N ASP A 83 17.02 -9.12 10.77
CA ASP A 83 17.00 -7.92 11.63
C ASP A 83 17.08 -6.58 10.88
N ALA A 84 17.12 -6.57 9.55
CA ALA A 84 17.11 -5.33 8.78
C ALA A 84 15.84 -4.52 9.09
N PRO A 85 15.96 -3.25 9.52
CA PRO A 85 14.82 -2.38 9.71
C PRO A 85 14.26 -1.94 8.36
N MET A 86 12.93 -1.98 8.20
CA MET A 86 12.27 -1.55 6.97
C MET A 86 11.28 -0.41 7.22
N ARG A 87 11.16 0.47 6.23
CA ARG A 87 10.13 1.49 6.10
C ARG A 87 9.43 1.28 4.78
N ILE A 88 8.10 1.38 4.78
CA ILE A 88 7.28 1.28 3.57
C ILE A 88 6.54 2.59 3.36
N ASP A 89 6.85 3.24 2.26
CA ASP A 89 6.18 4.45 1.80
C ASP A 89 5.11 4.08 0.77
N THR A 90 4.01 4.84 0.73
CA THR A 90 2.87 4.59 -0.15
C THR A 90 2.56 5.82 -0.99
N GLN A 91 2.46 5.64 -2.31
CA GLN A 91 2.00 6.65 -3.26
C GLN A 91 0.65 6.22 -3.86
N LEU A 92 -0.38 7.05 -3.70
CA LEU A 92 -1.62 6.91 -4.46
C LEU A 92 -1.36 7.39 -5.89
N LEU A 93 -1.61 6.53 -6.88
CA LEU A 93 -1.41 6.84 -8.31
C LEU A 93 -2.71 7.31 -8.96
N ALA A 94 -3.83 6.67 -8.63
CA ALA A 94 -5.16 7.05 -9.12
C ALA A 94 -6.25 6.42 -8.25
N HIS A 95 -7.45 6.97 -8.29
CA HIS A 95 -8.66 6.32 -7.80
C HIS A 95 -9.88 6.73 -8.62
N ASP A 96 -10.93 5.94 -8.53
CA ASP A 96 -12.27 6.29 -8.97
C ASP A 96 -13.28 6.00 -7.84
N THR A 97 -14.56 5.96 -8.15
CA THR A 97 -15.59 5.73 -7.13
C THR A 97 -15.52 4.36 -6.45
N LYS A 98 -14.81 3.38 -7.04
CA LYS A 98 -14.78 1.98 -6.58
C LYS A 98 -13.37 1.41 -6.46
N ARG A 99 -12.36 1.97 -7.12
CA ARG A 99 -11.02 1.40 -7.23
C ARG A 99 -9.95 2.36 -6.72
N LEU A 100 -8.87 1.76 -6.20
CA LEU A 100 -7.64 2.44 -5.82
C LEU A 100 -6.49 1.80 -6.57
N HIS A 101 -5.64 2.63 -7.19
CA HIS A 101 -4.38 2.24 -7.81
C HIS A 101 -3.27 2.95 -7.04
N TYR A 102 -2.40 2.19 -6.41
CA TYR A 102 -1.36 2.71 -5.53
C TYR A 102 -0.11 1.85 -5.59
N MET A 103 0.98 2.38 -5.07
CA MET A 103 2.26 1.71 -5.06
C MET A 103 2.95 1.87 -3.72
N HIS A 104 3.53 0.78 -3.24
CA HIS A 104 4.37 0.73 -2.06
C HIS A 104 5.85 0.64 -2.44
N PHE A 105 6.69 1.28 -1.63
CA PHE A 105 8.14 1.28 -1.76
C PHE A 105 8.74 0.86 -0.43
N MET A 106 9.41 -0.28 -0.41
CA MET A 106 10.10 -0.80 0.78
C MET A 106 11.55 -0.37 0.76
N TYR A 107 11.97 0.35 1.78
CA TYR A 107 13.35 0.80 1.98
C TYR A 107 13.96 0.12 3.19
N HIS A 108 15.27 -0.14 3.12
CA HIS A 108 16.06 -0.36 4.34
C HIS A 108 16.06 0.96 5.13
N ALA A 109 15.48 0.95 6.35
CA ALA A 109 15.16 2.21 7.03
C ALA A 109 16.39 3.02 7.45
N GLU A 110 17.53 2.38 7.70
CA GLU A 110 18.79 3.03 8.12
C GLU A 110 19.70 3.32 6.92
N GLU A 111 19.88 2.35 6.00
CA GLU A 111 20.79 2.51 4.84
C GLU A 111 20.13 3.28 3.68
N GLY A 112 18.78 3.40 3.68
CA GLY A 112 18.03 4.24 2.75
C GLY A 112 17.86 3.68 1.33
N TYR A 113 18.37 2.47 1.01
CA TYR A 113 18.19 1.90 -0.31
C TYR A 113 16.80 1.30 -0.51
N LEU A 114 16.30 1.36 -1.75
CA LEU A 114 15.07 0.69 -2.18
C LEU A 114 15.32 -0.82 -2.27
N ALA A 115 14.56 -1.59 -1.51
CA ALA A 115 14.66 -3.05 -1.50
C ALA A 115 13.64 -3.72 -2.43
N SER A 116 12.41 -3.19 -2.47
CA SER A 116 11.33 -3.78 -3.24
C SER A 116 10.22 -2.76 -3.51
N THR A 117 9.45 -2.98 -4.56
CA THR A 117 8.22 -2.21 -4.82
C THR A 117 7.04 -3.14 -5.03
N ASN A 118 5.83 -2.64 -4.74
CA ASN A 118 4.59 -3.38 -5.01
C ASN A 118 3.54 -2.40 -5.56
N GLU A 119 3.16 -2.57 -6.82
CA GLU A 119 2.06 -1.86 -7.46
C GLU A 119 0.79 -2.67 -7.32
N LEU A 120 -0.30 -2.03 -6.85
CA LEU A 120 -1.57 -2.71 -6.58
C LEU A 120 -2.75 -1.96 -7.18
N ILE A 121 -3.76 -2.74 -7.61
CA ILE A 121 -5.10 -2.24 -7.82
C ILE A 121 -6.07 -2.97 -6.89
N SER A 122 -6.89 -2.19 -6.18
CA SER A 122 -7.88 -2.71 -5.23
C SER A 122 -9.28 -2.21 -5.56
N LEU A 123 -10.28 -3.04 -5.25
CA LEU A 123 -11.69 -2.82 -5.57
C LEU A 123 -12.53 -2.81 -4.29
N HIS A 124 -13.35 -1.77 -4.13
CA HIS A 124 -14.33 -1.69 -3.05
C HIS A 124 -15.53 -2.59 -3.32
N VAL A 125 -15.90 -3.40 -2.33
CA VAL A 125 -16.91 -4.46 -2.41
C VAL A 125 -17.93 -4.33 -1.29
N ASP A 126 -19.21 -4.35 -1.64
CA ASP A 126 -20.29 -4.61 -0.69
C ASP A 126 -20.26 -6.08 -0.29
N MET A 127 -20.09 -6.36 1.00
CA MET A 127 -19.95 -7.72 1.53
C MET A 127 -21.27 -8.46 1.64
N THR A 128 -22.40 -7.75 1.62
CA THR A 128 -23.75 -8.36 1.57
C THR A 128 -24.04 -8.91 0.19
N GLU A 129 -23.86 -8.04 -0.82
CA GLU A 129 -24.16 -8.37 -2.22
C GLU A 129 -22.99 -9.10 -2.91
N ARG A 130 -21.81 -9.13 -2.28
CA ARG A 130 -20.57 -9.72 -2.80
C ARG A 130 -20.19 -9.19 -4.20
N ARG A 131 -20.39 -7.90 -4.43
CA ARG A 131 -20.09 -7.22 -5.69
C ARG A 131 -19.51 -5.83 -5.48
N SER A 132 -18.87 -5.29 -6.52
CA SER A 132 -18.30 -3.95 -6.46
C SER A 132 -19.35 -2.89 -6.19
N ALA A 133 -19.05 -1.96 -5.29
CA ALA A 133 -19.92 -0.85 -4.94
C ALA A 133 -19.10 0.44 -4.79
N PRO A 134 -19.71 1.62 -4.96
CA PRO A 134 -19.02 2.86 -4.69
C PRO A 134 -18.58 2.98 -3.22
N MET A 135 -17.42 3.57 -2.98
CA MET A 135 -16.96 3.97 -1.66
C MET A 135 -17.85 5.09 -1.09
N ALA A 136 -17.89 5.20 0.25
CA ALA A 136 -18.62 6.27 0.91
C ALA A 136 -18.02 7.66 0.54
N PRO A 137 -18.84 8.74 0.45
CA PRO A 137 -18.36 10.05 0.06
C PRO A 137 -17.19 10.57 0.89
N ALA A 138 -17.17 10.33 2.21
CA ALA A 138 -16.08 10.74 3.09
C ALA A 138 -14.74 10.04 2.75
N ILE A 139 -14.80 8.80 2.25
CA ILE A 139 -13.61 8.08 1.78
C ILE A 139 -13.08 8.70 0.48
N LEU A 140 -13.98 8.99 -0.46
CA LEU A 140 -13.60 9.63 -1.73
C LEU A 140 -12.97 11.01 -1.49
N GLU A 141 -13.55 11.81 -0.59
CA GLU A 141 -12.99 13.10 -0.19
C GLU A 141 -11.57 12.95 0.40
N ARG A 142 -11.34 11.93 1.24
CA ARG A 142 -10.00 11.67 1.81
C ARG A 142 -9.01 11.20 0.75
N LEU A 143 -9.44 10.38 -0.19
CA LEU A 143 -8.63 9.97 -1.34
C LEU A 143 -8.28 11.15 -2.26
N ASP A 144 -9.23 12.06 -2.51
CA ASP A 144 -8.99 13.30 -3.26
C ASP A 144 -7.93 14.17 -2.58
N GLN A 145 -7.95 14.30 -1.24
CA GLN A 145 -6.93 15.03 -0.48
C GLN A 145 -5.55 14.38 -0.64
N VAL A 146 -5.45 13.05 -0.57
CA VAL A 146 -4.20 12.32 -0.79
C VAL A 146 -3.73 12.50 -2.24
N ALA A 147 -4.65 12.41 -3.22
CA ALA A 147 -4.32 12.60 -4.63
C ALA A 147 -3.75 14.00 -4.89
N VAL A 148 -4.34 15.04 -4.32
CA VAL A 148 -3.83 16.43 -4.41
C VAL A 148 -2.43 16.55 -3.80
N ALA A 149 -2.17 15.94 -2.64
CA ALA A 149 -0.85 15.95 -2.03
C ALA A 149 0.20 15.22 -2.88
N HIS A 150 -0.20 14.17 -3.61
CA HIS A 150 0.69 13.37 -4.45
C HIS A 150 0.81 13.85 -5.90
N ASP A 151 0.02 14.84 -6.33
CA ASP A 151 -0.04 15.32 -7.74
C ASP A 151 1.33 15.78 -8.27
N GLY A 152 2.18 16.34 -7.40
CA GLY A 152 3.55 16.76 -7.77
C GLY A 152 4.60 15.64 -7.81
N MET A 153 4.24 14.41 -7.43
CA MET A 153 5.18 13.30 -7.42
C MET A 153 5.38 12.72 -8.83
N ALA A 154 6.62 12.33 -9.14
CA ALA A 154 6.89 11.62 -10.38
C ALA A 154 6.16 10.26 -10.39
N LYS A 155 5.68 9.86 -11.57
CA LYS A 155 5.20 8.49 -11.77
C LYS A 155 6.38 7.53 -11.55
N PRO A 156 6.23 6.49 -10.69
CA PRO A 156 7.29 5.53 -10.46
C PRO A 156 7.67 4.77 -11.75
N GLU A 157 8.97 4.53 -11.95
CA GLU A 157 9.47 3.81 -13.13
C GLU A 157 8.94 2.37 -13.22
N GLN A 158 8.66 1.77 -12.06
CA GLN A 158 8.12 0.40 -11.96
C GLN A 158 6.62 0.34 -12.24
N ALA A 159 5.90 1.47 -12.19
CA ALA A 159 4.44 1.49 -12.38
C ALA A 159 4.05 1.15 -13.82
N GLY A 160 3.21 0.13 -13.98
CA GLY A 160 2.77 -0.40 -15.27
C GLY A 160 3.83 -1.21 -15.99
N ARG A 161 4.87 -1.65 -15.30
CA ARG A 161 5.95 -2.47 -15.87
C ARG A 161 5.44 -3.85 -16.30
N VAL A 162 5.86 -4.29 -17.49
CA VAL A 162 5.58 -5.63 -17.99
C VAL A 162 6.77 -6.55 -17.71
N ILE A 163 6.50 -7.75 -17.21
CA ILE A 163 7.53 -8.77 -17.01
C ILE A 163 8.02 -9.25 -18.37
N SER A 164 9.28 -9.00 -18.71
CA SER A 164 9.87 -9.39 -19.98
C SER A 164 11.40 -9.58 -19.86
N ILE A 165 11.94 -10.40 -20.73
CA ILE A 165 13.40 -10.46 -20.93
C ILE A 165 13.75 -9.26 -21.81
N VAL A 166 14.38 -8.23 -21.23
CA VAL A 166 14.92 -7.09 -21.99
C VAL A 166 16.20 -7.57 -22.68
N ARG A 167 16.23 -7.43 -24.00
CA ARG A 167 17.42 -7.70 -24.81
C ARG A 167 18.14 -6.42 -25.15
#